data_e50a793ee06759672d74e42b05e83e71
#
_entry.id   e50a793ee06759672d74e42b05e83e71
#
_cell.length_a   1.000
_cell.length_b   1.000
_cell.length_c   1.000
_cell.angle_alpha   90.00
_cell.angle_beta   90.00
_cell.angle_gamma   90.00
#
_symmetry.space_group_name_H-M   'P 1'
#
loop_
_entity.id
_entity.type
_entity.pdbx_description
1 polymer ?
#
loop_
_entity_poly.entity_id
_entity_poly.type
_entity_poly.pdbx_seq_one_letter_code
_entity_poly.pdbx_strand_id
1 'polypeptide(L)'
;MVRTPLTPWERERGERLGALLRAARGERSMVEIAAAAGLSAETLRKIETGRAPTAGFFTIAALGATLGMSLDELAALAAPAAEPSATPPVEAA
;
A
#
# COMPACT_ATOMS: atom_id res chain seq x y z
N MET A 1 16.19 -9.32 18.79
CA MET A 1 15.75 -8.00 18.44
C MET A 1 14.25 -7.91 18.50
N VAL A 2 13.74 -6.93 19.13
CA VAL A 2 12.32 -6.79 19.32
C VAL A 2 11.77 -5.88 18.23
N ARG A 3 10.71 -6.35 17.58
CA ARG A 3 10.14 -5.56 16.54
C ARG A 3 9.00 -4.77 17.13
N THR A 4 8.93 -3.51 16.82
CA THR A 4 7.85 -2.68 17.29
C THR A 4 6.56 -3.06 16.56
N PRO A 5 5.49 -3.32 17.28
CA PRO A 5 4.24 -3.66 16.60
C PRO A 5 3.72 -2.46 15.81
N LEU A 6 2.96 -2.75 14.78
CA LEU A 6 2.35 -1.70 14.00
C LEU A 6 1.26 -1.02 14.81
N THR A 7 1.16 0.27 14.64
CA THR A 7 0.05 1.01 15.26
C THR A 7 -1.23 0.72 14.49
N PRO A 8 -2.39 0.93 15.11
CA PRO A 8 -3.64 0.78 14.35
C PRO A 8 -3.69 1.64 13.11
N TRP A 9 -3.12 2.84 13.16
CA TRP A 9 -3.08 3.72 12.00
C TRP A 9 -2.25 3.10 10.87
N GLU A 10 -1.10 2.55 11.21
CA GLU A 10 -0.24 1.91 10.20
C GLU A 10 -0.92 0.69 9.59
N ARG A 11 -1.64 -0.06 10.42
CA ARG A 11 -2.35 -1.24 9.93
C ARG A 11 -3.47 -0.83 8.99
N GLU A 12 -4.22 0.17 9.35
CA GLU A 12 -5.29 0.65 8.52
C GLU A 12 -4.75 1.20 7.20
N ARG A 13 -3.62 1.89 7.25
CA ARG A 13 -3.00 2.41 6.03
C ARG A 13 -2.66 1.27 5.06
N GLY A 14 -2.12 0.18 5.60
CA GLY A 14 -1.81 -0.98 4.76
C GLY A 14 -3.04 -1.61 4.16
N GLU A 15 -4.13 -1.68 4.93
CA GLU A 15 -5.38 -2.24 4.42
C GLU A 15 -5.95 -1.36 3.33
N ARG A 16 -5.88 -0.05 3.49
CA ARG A 16 -6.39 0.87 2.49
C ARG A 16 -5.55 0.79 1.22
N LEU A 17 -4.23 0.69 1.36
CA LEU A 17 -3.36 0.54 0.21
C LEU A 17 -3.69 -0.73 -0.55
N GLY A 18 -3.88 -1.84 0.17
CA GLY A 18 -4.23 -3.10 -0.46
C GLY A 18 -5.54 -3.01 -1.23
N ALA A 19 -6.54 -2.35 -0.65
CA ALA A 19 -7.82 -2.19 -1.31
C ALA A 19 -7.71 -1.33 -2.57
N LEU A 20 -6.88 -0.30 -2.53
CA LEU A 20 -6.65 0.54 -3.69
C LEU A 20 -6.01 -0.25 -4.83
N LEU A 21 -5.01 -1.05 -4.49
CA LEU A 21 -4.33 -1.84 -5.50
C LEU A 21 -5.25 -2.89 -6.10
N ARG A 22 -6.10 -3.49 -5.26
CA ARG A 22 -7.05 -4.46 -5.76
C ARG A 22 -8.05 -3.80 -6.70
N ALA A 23 -8.53 -2.63 -6.33
CA ALA A 23 -9.48 -1.91 -7.17
C ALA A 23 -8.84 -1.52 -8.50
N ALA A 24 -7.60 -1.07 -8.46
CA ALA A 24 -6.89 -0.69 -9.68
C ALA A 24 -6.62 -1.89 -10.58
N ARG A 25 -6.40 -3.06 -9.97
CA ARG A 25 -6.19 -4.25 -10.76
C ARG A 25 -7.47 -4.64 -11.54
N GLY A 26 -8.62 -4.39 -10.93
CA GLY A 26 -9.89 -4.67 -11.59
C GLY A 26 -10.03 -6.14 -11.90
N GLU A 27 -10.37 -6.46 -13.14
CA GLU A 27 -10.62 -7.84 -13.52
C GLU A 27 -9.38 -8.54 -14.04
N ARG A 28 -8.24 -7.86 -14.08
CA ARG A 28 -7.02 -8.51 -14.52
C ARG A 28 -6.58 -9.53 -13.47
N SER A 29 -5.96 -10.61 -13.91
CA SER A 29 -5.61 -11.67 -12.98
C SER A 29 -4.47 -11.25 -12.06
N MET A 30 -4.48 -11.80 -10.86
CA MET A 30 -3.44 -11.53 -9.89
C MET A 30 -2.09 -12.03 -10.42
N VAL A 31 -2.09 -13.19 -11.07
CA VAL A 31 -0.86 -13.74 -11.62
C VAL A 31 -0.28 -12.80 -12.69
N GLU A 32 -1.14 -12.27 -13.53
CA GLU A 32 -0.70 -11.40 -14.60
C GLU A 32 -0.10 -10.10 -14.07
N ILE A 33 -0.77 -9.48 -13.12
CA ILE A 33 -0.28 -8.23 -12.56
C ILE A 33 0.99 -8.46 -11.74
N ALA A 34 1.03 -9.53 -10.96
CA ALA A 34 2.22 -9.83 -10.17
C ALA A 34 3.42 -10.05 -11.08
N ALA A 35 3.23 -10.82 -12.16
CA ALA A 35 4.33 -11.07 -13.09
C ALA A 35 4.83 -9.77 -13.70
N ALA A 36 3.92 -8.89 -14.10
CA ALA A 36 4.32 -7.62 -14.71
C ALA A 36 5.09 -6.74 -13.72
N ALA A 37 4.77 -6.84 -12.44
CA ALA A 37 5.43 -6.05 -11.42
C ALA A 37 6.66 -6.75 -10.83
N GLY A 38 6.92 -7.98 -11.25
CA GLY A 38 8.09 -8.71 -10.74
C GLY A 38 7.88 -9.35 -9.38
N LEU A 39 6.63 -9.69 -9.04
CA LEU A 39 6.30 -10.30 -7.77
C LEU A 39 5.68 -11.67 -7.97
N SER A 40 5.57 -12.43 -6.89
CA SER A 40 4.75 -13.63 -6.92
C SER A 40 3.30 -13.25 -6.67
N ALA A 41 2.38 -14.09 -7.15
CA ALA A 41 0.98 -13.85 -6.91
C ALA A 41 0.66 -13.87 -5.42
N GLU A 42 1.37 -14.68 -4.67
CA GLU A 42 1.13 -14.75 -3.24
C GLU A 42 1.53 -13.45 -2.54
N THR A 43 2.63 -12.86 -2.95
CA THR A 43 3.04 -11.57 -2.40
C THR A 43 1.99 -10.51 -2.71
N LEU A 44 1.48 -10.50 -3.94
CA LEU A 44 0.45 -9.54 -4.30
C LEU A 44 -0.81 -9.77 -3.47
N ARG A 45 -1.19 -11.02 -3.26
CA ARG A 45 -2.36 -11.32 -2.45
C ARG A 45 -2.21 -10.79 -1.03
N LYS A 46 -1.02 -10.96 -0.45
CA LYS A 46 -0.80 -10.47 0.91
C LYS A 46 -0.92 -8.96 0.97
N ILE A 47 -0.44 -8.27 -0.04
CA ILE A 47 -0.54 -6.83 -0.07
C ILE A 47 -1.98 -6.39 -0.23
N GLU A 48 -2.72 -7.02 -1.15
CA GLU A 48 -4.10 -6.63 -1.41
C GLU A 48 -5.02 -6.90 -0.24
N THR A 49 -4.69 -7.87 0.59
CA THR A 49 -5.53 -8.20 1.74
C THR A 49 -5.08 -7.50 3.01
N GLY A 50 -4.09 -6.62 2.91
CA GLY A 50 -3.61 -5.89 4.07
C GLY A 50 -2.71 -6.68 4.98
N ARG A 51 -2.29 -7.88 4.56
CA ARG A 51 -1.44 -8.72 5.41
C ARG A 51 0.03 -8.35 5.31
N ALA A 52 0.38 -7.44 4.42
CA ALA A 52 1.73 -6.93 4.31
C ALA A 52 1.68 -5.41 4.35
N PRO A 53 1.30 -4.84 5.50
CA PRO A 53 1.05 -3.39 5.56
C PRO A 53 2.31 -2.54 5.41
N THR A 54 3.48 -3.14 5.49
CA THR A 54 4.72 -2.39 5.32
C THR A 54 5.50 -2.95 4.13
N ALA A 55 4.81 -3.20 3.03
CA ALA A 55 5.48 -3.67 1.83
C ALA A 55 6.56 -2.68 1.41
N GLY A 56 7.61 -3.21 0.84
CA GLY A 56 8.75 -2.39 0.50
C GLY A 56 8.47 -1.36 -0.56
N PHE A 57 9.25 -0.29 -0.53
CA PHE A 57 9.05 0.82 -1.45
C PHE A 57 9.11 0.38 -2.91
N PHE A 58 10.12 -0.41 -3.27
CA PHE A 58 10.28 -0.77 -4.68
C PHE A 58 9.18 -1.72 -5.15
N THR A 59 8.64 -2.53 -4.24
CA THR A 59 7.51 -3.38 -4.56
C THR A 59 6.29 -2.53 -4.91
N ILE A 60 6.02 -1.53 -4.08
CA ILE A 60 4.87 -0.66 -4.31
C ILE A 60 5.08 0.20 -5.55
N ALA A 61 6.31 0.65 -5.78
CA ALA A 61 6.60 1.44 -6.97
C ALA A 61 6.35 0.61 -8.24
N ALA A 62 6.75 -0.65 -8.23
CA ALA A 62 6.53 -1.51 -9.38
C ALA A 62 5.04 -1.78 -9.61
N LEU A 63 4.28 -1.98 -8.54
CA LEU A 63 2.85 -2.17 -8.66
C LEU A 63 2.17 -0.92 -9.18
N GLY A 64 2.56 0.24 -8.67
CA GLY A 64 1.99 1.49 -9.14
C GLY A 64 2.24 1.68 -10.62
N ALA A 65 3.46 1.44 -11.06
CA ALA A 65 3.80 1.57 -12.47
C ALA A 65 2.98 0.61 -13.33
N THR A 66 2.82 -0.62 -12.86
CA THR A 66 2.07 -1.63 -13.61
C THR A 66 0.60 -1.25 -13.70
N LEU A 67 0.05 -0.67 -12.64
CA LEU A 67 -1.37 -0.35 -12.57
C LEU A 67 -1.69 1.07 -13.02
N GLY A 68 -0.67 1.85 -13.37
CA GLY A 68 -0.90 3.20 -13.85
C GLY A 68 -1.21 4.19 -12.74
N MET A 69 -0.73 3.95 -11.52
CA MET A 69 -0.94 4.87 -10.41
C MET A 69 0.38 5.43 -9.95
N SER A 70 0.40 6.71 -9.64
CA SER A 70 1.61 7.31 -9.13
C SER A 70 1.78 7.00 -7.65
N LEU A 71 3.00 7.07 -7.16
CA LEU A 71 3.24 6.86 -5.75
C LEU A 71 2.56 7.94 -4.91
N ASP A 72 2.48 9.16 -5.43
CA ASP A 72 1.80 10.21 -4.71
C ASP A 72 0.31 9.91 -4.55
N GLU A 73 -0.32 9.39 -5.60
CA GLU A 73 -1.71 9.00 -5.51
C GLU A 73 -1.90 7.89 -4.49
N LEU A 74 -1.03 6.90 -4.52
CA LEU A 74 -1.15 5.77 -3.60
C LEU A 74 -0.99 6.25 -2.16
N ALA A 75 -0.02 7.12 -1.92
CA ALA A 75 0.22 7.62 -0.58
C ALA A 75 -0.97 8.44 -0.07
N ALA A 76 -1.50 9.29 -0.92
CA ALA A 76 -2.59 10.16 -0.52
C ALA A 76 -3.87 9.37 -0.25
N LEU A 77 -4.18 8.42 -1.13
CA LEU A 77 -5.43 7.67 -1.01
C LEU A 77 -5.37 6.61 0.08
N ALA A 78 -4.17 6.11 0.38
CA ALA A 78 -4.05 5.10 1.42
C ALA A 78 -4.03 5.70 2.82
N ALA A 79 -3.77 6.98 2.95
CA ALA A 79 -3.69 7.58 4.26
C ALA A 79 -5.05 7.53 4.96
N PRO A 80 -5.11 7.06 6.19
CA PRO A 80 -6.37 7.11 6.93
C PRO A 80 -6.80 8.54 7.19
N ALA A 81 -8.04 8.70 7.55
CA ALA A 81 -8.61 10.02 7.71
C ALA A 81 -7.85 10.86 8.73
N ALA A 82 -7.34 10.25 9.76
CA ALA A 82 -6.62 10.99 10.77
C ALA A 82 -5.59 10.10 11.41
N GLU A 83 -4.39 10.60 11.54
CA GLU A 83 -3.36 9.90 12.25
C GLU A 83 -3.46 10.29 13.72
N PRO A 84 -3.69 9.34 14.59
CA PRO A 84 -3.96 9.68 15.98
C PRO A 84 -2.87 10.50 16.65
N SER A 85 -1.64 10.25 16.29
CA SER A 85 -0.56 10.99 16.91
C SER A 85 0.02 12.02 15.98
N ALA A 86 -0.69 12.39 14.96
CA ALA A 86 -0.14 13.29 13.99
C ALA A 86 0.08 14.63 14.58
N THR A 87 1.23 15.16 14.35
CA THR A 87 1.49 16.50 14.67
C THR A 87 0.90 17.32 13.58
N PRO A 88 0.26 18.37 13.87
CA PRO A 88 -0.26 19.22 12.85
C PRO A 88 0.85 19.65 11.96
N PRO A 89 0.60 19.73 10.74
CA PRO A 89 1.61 20.12 9.82
C PRO A 89 2.04 21.42 10.24
N VAL A 90 3.20 21.58 10.16
CA VAL A 90 3.69 22.69 10.45
C VAL A 90 3.37 23.56 9.54
N GLU A 91 2.76 24.20 9.62
CA GLU A 91 2.52 25.01 8.87
C GLU A 91 3.28 25.74 8.68
N ALA A 92 3.92 25.55 8.59
CA ALA A 92 4.73 26.04 8.24
C ALA A 92 4.53 27.17 8.27
N ALA A 93 4.09 27.43 8.79
CA ALA A 93 3.81 28.48 8.95
C ALA A 93 4.40 29.17 8.37
#